data_f8bd2ad1a67c48c267153f93d3e59df6
#
_entry.id   f8bd2ad1a67c48c267153f93d3e59df6
#
_cell.length_a   1.000
_cell.length_b   1.000
_cell.length_c   1.000
_cell.angle_alpha   90.00
_cell.angle_beta   90.00
_cell.angle_gamma   90.00
#
_symmetry.space_group_name_H-M   'P 1'
#
loop_
_entity.id
_entity.type
_entity.pdbx_description
1 polymer ?
#
loop_
_entity_poly.entity_id
_entity_poly.type
_entity_poly.pdbx_seq_one_letter_code
_entity_poly.pdbx_strand_id
1 'polypeptide(L)'
;MDTLHTNDLYLFVGSYAEATAPGISLYRLNSETGESHLLQTFSGILNPSYLALSRDGSFLYAVSETATPEAQLVAYRFDKEKQTLTLLNVQPTEGSDPCVVWVDSQRRLAVTANYTGGNISFFPIAEDGSLSPAKVSGFQGGTPGSARQDKPHLHCIYASMDERFLYGNDLGCDRIYKYNLRAEQNQLVAYPGTPAYFTLPAGEGPRHTTFHPNGKWAYLISELSGRIAVMRYEDGNLIPFQFIEADPFNAAGSADIHISPDGRFLYASNRLKGDGIAIFEIDSQSGKLEKLGYRLTGIHPRNFNITPNGELLLCACRDSNVIQVFKRDRQTGFLHDTEQDIHTSKPVCLLFL
;
A
#
# COMPACT_ATOMS: atom_id res chain seq x y z
N MET A 1 -0.49 31.59 8.55
CA MET A 1 -0.32 30.50 7.58
C MET A 1 1.12 30.01 7.73
N ASP A 2 1.31 28.81 8.27
CA ASP A 2 2.62 28.20 8.35
C ASP A 2 3.03 27.75 6.94
N THR A 3 3.94 28.49 6.33
CA THR A 3 4.54 28.12 5.05
C THR A 3 5.41 26.87 5.26
N LEU A 4 5.24 25.84 4.40
CA LEU A 4 6.12 24.68 4.40
C LEU A 4 7.58 25.14 4.15
N HIS A 5 8.49 24.72 5.02
CA HIS A 5 9.94 24.89 4.78
C HIS A 5 10.43 23.88 3.75
N THR A 6 11.62 24.06 3.21
CA THR A 6 12.19 23.26 2.10
C THR A 6 12.19 21.74 2.37
N ASN A 7 12.22 21.33 3.65
CA ASN A 7 12.27 19.91 4.05
C ASN A 7 10.95 19.40 4.65
N ASP A 8 9.88 20.19 4.59
CA ASP A 8 8.58 19.82 5.12
C ASP A 8 7.76 19.06 4.06
N LEU A 9 7.08 18.01 4.49
CA LEU A 9 6.15 17.21 3.72
C LEU A 9 4.78 17.24 4.39
N TYR A 10 3.72 17.09 3.62
CA TYR A 10 2.45 16.64 4.15
C TYR A 10 2.48 15.12 4.33
N LEU A 11 2.03 14.65 5.49
CA LEU A 11 1.81 13.25 5.80
C LEU A 11 0.34 13.02 6.09
N PHE A 12 -0.36 12.32 5.19
CA PHE A 12 -1.68 11.79 5.47
C PHE A 12 -1.57 10.45 6.19
N VAL A 13 -2.36 10.28 7.24
CA VAL A 13 -2.46 9.06 8.02
C VAL A 13 -3.87 8.53 7.96
N GLY A 14 -4.06 7.32 7.45
CA GLY A 14 -5.31 6.57 7.52
C GLY A 14 -5.31 5.63 8.74
N SER A 15 -6.44 5.51 9.40
CA SER A 15 -6.58 4.77 10.66
C SER A 15 -7.83 3.90 10.68
N TYR A 16 -7.84 2.83 11.47
CA TYR A 16 -9.10 2.18 11.83
C TYR A 16 -9.85 3.03 12.86
N ALA A 17 -10.97 3.59 12.45
CA ALA A 17 -11.75 4.52 13.26
C ALA A 17 -13.24 4.43 12.93
N GLU A 18 -14.09 4.68 13.92
CA GLU A 18 -15.51 4.90 13.73
C GLU A 18 -15.73 6.16 12.84
N ALA A 19 -16.82 6.20 12.10
CA ALA A 19 -17.11 7.33 11.22
C ALA A 19 -17.24 8.68 11.97
N THR A 20 -17.59 8.66 13.24
CA THR A 20 -17.69 9.85 14.11
C THR A 20 -16.36 10.31 14.69
N ALA A 21 -15.32 9.45 14.61
CA ALA A 21 -13.97 9.74 15.09
C ALA A 21 -13.06 10.20 13.93
N PRO A 22 -11.93 10.87 14.23
CA PRO A 22 -10.90 11.17 13.24
C PRO A 22 -10.31 9.90 12.64
N GLY A 23 -10.65 9.61 11.38
CA GLY A 23 -10.13 8.45 10.65
C GLY A 23 -8.97 8.81 9.70
N ILE A 24 -8.91 10.08 9.26
CA ILE A 24 -7.80 10.60 8.46
C ILE A 24 -7.19 11.77 9.22
N SER A 25 -5.86 11.78 9.34
CA SER A 25 -5.10 12.89 9.93
C SER A 25 -4.09 13.42 8.93
N LEU A 26 -3.87 14.74 8.96
CA LEU A 26 -2.87 15.44 8.16
C LEU A 26 -1.82 16.05 9.08
N TYR A 27 -0.56 15.68 8.87
CA TYR A 27 0.58 16.23 9.59
C TYR A 27 1.48 17.02 8.64
N ARG A 28 2.19 18.01 9.17
CA ARG A 28 3.44 18.52 8.62
C ARG A 28 4.57 17.70 9.23
N LEU A 29 5.44 17.15 8.40
CA LEU A 29 6.60 16.36 8.81
C LEU A 29 7.87 16.98 8.24
N ASN A 30 8.86 17.23 9.07
CA ASN A 30 10.20 17.55 8.60
C ASN A 30 10.92 16.26 8.20
N SER A 31 11.24 16.11 6.91
CA SER A 31 11.79 14.89 6.33
C SER A 31 13.26 14.60 6.71
N GLU A 32 13.94 15.50 7.42
CA GLU A 32 15.30 15.32 7.91
C GLU A 32 15.34 14.98 9.39
N THR A 33 14.53 15.68 10.20
CA THR A 33 14.56 15.56 11.67
C THR A 33 13.52 14.56 12.19
N GLY A 34 12.42 14.35 11.46
CA GLY A 34 11.27 13.57 11.91
C GLY A 34 10.28 14.35 12.78
N GLU A 35 10.57 15.62 13.09
CA GLU A 35 9.64 16.48 13.82
C GLU A 35 8.33 16.61 13.06
N SER A 36 7.21 16.42 13.75
CA SER A 36 5.88 16.45 13.15
C SER A 36 4.91 17.34 13.92
N HIS A 37 3.98 17.95 13.18
CA HIS A 37 2.90 18.75 13.75
C HIS A 37 1.58 18.34 13.14
N LEU A 38 0.58 18.02 13.96
CA LEU A 38 -0.78 17.75 13.51
C LEU A 38 -1.38 19.08 12.97
N LEU A 39 -1.81 19.05 11.71
CA LEU A 39 -2.44 20.19 11.06
C LEU A 39 -3.96 20.09 11.11
N GLN A 40 -4.53 18.95 10.70
CA GLN A 40 -5.96 18.73 10.59
C GLN A 40 -6.32 17.25 10.86
N THR A 41 -7.57 17.05 11.25
CA THR A 41 -8.20 15.72 11.33
C THR A 41 -9.53 15.72 10.60
N PHE A 42 -9.87 14.58 9.99
CA PHE A 42 -11.10 14.42 9.22
C PHE A 42 -11.86 13.18 9.70
N SER A 43 -13.17 13.35 9.91
CA SER A 43 -14.13 12.29 10.26
C SER A 43 -15.16 12.11 9.13
N GLY A 44 -16.12 11.23 9.31
CA GLY A 44 -17.19 10.99 8.32
C GLY A 44 -16.95 9.75 7.44
N ILE A 45 -15.88 9.02 7.66
CA ILE A 45 -15.57 7.76 6.97
C ILE A 45 -15.22 6.68 7.99
N LEU A 46 -15.82 5.50 7.84
CA LEU A 46 -15.55 4.33 8.70
C LEU A 46 -14.31 3.61 8.20
N ASN A 47 -13.34 3.36 9.08
CA ASN A 47 -12.11 2.62 8.78
C ASN A 47 -11.40 3.06 7.47
N PRO A 48 -10.96 4.32 7.31
CA PRO A 48 -10.18 4.73 6.14
C PRO A 48 -8.77 4.14 6.20
N SER A 49 -8.67 2.84 5.98
CA SER A 49 -7.47 2.04 6.22
C SER A 49 -6.44 2.13 5.10
N TYR A 50 -6.82 2.64 3.93
CA TYR A 50 -5.90 2.88 2.82
C TYR A 50 -6.28 4.12 2.04
N LEU A 51 -5.27 4.91 1.69
CA LEU A 51 -5.39 6.20 1.03
C LEU A 51 -4.53 6.21 -0.25
N ALA A 52 -5.01 6.91 -1.28
CA ALA A 52 -4.23 7.23 -2.46
C ALA A 52 -4.42 8.69 -2.85
N LEU A 53 -3.34 9.37 -3.26
CA LEU A 53 -3.37 10.72 -3.81
C LEU A 53 -3.29 10.69 -5.33
N SER A 54 -3.95 11.63 -5.98
CA SER A 54 -3.62 11.96 -7.36
C SER A 54 -2.17 12.48 -7.44
N ARG A 55 -1.51 12.32 -8.58
CA ARG A 55 -0.11 12.70 -8.77
C ARG A 55 0.17 14.19 -8.45
N ASP A 56 -0.79 15.06 -8.72
CA ASP A 56 -0.72 16.50 -8.43
C ASP A 56 -1.06 16.83 -6.97
N GLY A 57 -1.52 15.83 -6.20
CA GLY A 57 -1.92 15.95 -4.80
C GLY A 57 -3.21 16.74 -4.59
N SER A 58 -4.00 17.00 -5.64
CA SER A 58 -5.25 17.76 -5.53
C SER A 58 -6.44 16.92 -5.11
N PHE A 59 -6.33 15.58 -5.18
CA PHE A 59 -7.40 14.65 -4.84
C PHE A 59 -6.89 13.52 -3.96
N LEU A 60 -7.69 13.16 -2.96
CA LEU A 60 -7.47 12.02 -2.07
C LEU A 60 -8.62 11.03 -2.25
N TYR A 61 -8.27 9.76 -2.41
CA TYR A 61 -9.21 8.64 -2.45
C TYR A 61 -8.96 7.75 -1.24
N ALA A 62 -10.03 7.42 -0.51
CA ALA A 62 -9.96 6.64 0.72
C ALA A 62 -10.92 5.45 0.65
N VAL A 63 -10.46 4.25 0.97
CA VAL A 63 -11.36 3.12 1.17
C VAL A 63 -12.08 3.25 2.50
N SER A 64 -13.33 2.75 2.58
CA SER A 64 -14.00 2.45 3.83
C SER A 64 -13.97 0.93 3.99
N GLU A 65 -12.96 0.43 4.74
CA GLU A 65 -12.72 -1.01 4.91
C GLU A 65 -13.77 -1.62 5.86
N THR A 66 -14.84 -2.13 5.27
CA THR A 66 -15.96 -2.74 5.98
C THR A 66 -16.68 -3.74 5.10
N ALA A 67 -17.64 -4.47 5.67
CA ALA A 67 -18.48 -5.39 4.91
C ALA A 67 -19.47 -4.63 4.01
N THR A 68 -19.90 -5.26 2.91
CA THR A 68 -21.02 -4.75 2.11
C THR A 68 -22.33 -4.80 2.93
N PRO A 69 -23.25 -3.82 2.72
CA PRO A 69 -23.25 -2.78 1.68
C PRO A 69 -22.47 -1.50 2.02
N GLU A 70 -21.87 -1.38 3.19
CA GLU A 70 -21.21 -0.16 3.68
C GLU A 70 -19.79 0.02 3.09
N ALA A 71 -19.24 -1.02 2.44
CA ALA A 71 -17.93 -0.97 1.80
C ALA A 71 -17.91 0.04 0.64
N GLN A 72 -17.02 1.04 0.71
CA GLN A 72 -17.04 2.21 -0.18
C GLN A 72 -15.64 2.67 -0.57
N LEU A 73 -15.58 3.37 -1.71
CA LEU A 73 -14.48 4.25 -2.08
C LEU A 73 -14.98 5.69 -2.05
N VAL A 74 -14.27 6.54 -1.33
CA VAL A 74 -14.61 7.95 -1.08
C VAL A 74 -13.63 8.84 -1.80
N ALA A 75 -14.11 9.82 -2.56
CA ALA A 75 -13.31 10.82 -3.26
C ALA A 75 -13.40 12.18 -2.57
N TYR A 76 -12.23 12.78 -2.34
CA TYR A 76 -12.09 14.12 -1.78
C TYR A 76 -11.25 15.01 -2.69
N ARG A 77 -11.56 16.31 -2.71
CA ARG A 77 -10.66 17.37 -3.17
C ARG A 77 -9.83 17.86 -2.00
N PHE A 78 -8.52 17.93 -2.16
CA PHE A 78 -7.62 18.51 -1.17
C PHE A 78 -7.21 19.93 -1.55
N ASP A 79 -7.50 20.88 -0.69
CA ASP A 79 -7.04 22.26 -0.77
C ASP A 79 -5.76 22.40 0.09
N LYS A 80 -4.60 22.51 -0.57
CA LYS A 80 -3.30 22.59 0.10
C LYS A 80 -3.12 23.85 0.93
N GLU A 81 -3.70 24.98 0.49
CA GLU A 81 -3.57 26.26 1.19
C GLU A 81 -4.40 26.27 2.46
N LYS A 82 -5.62 25.75 2.39
CA LYS A 82 -6.54 25.67 3.54
C LYS A 82 -6.33 24.40 4.36
N GLN A 83 -5.57 23.43 3.85
CA GLN A 83 -5.36 22.11 4.47
C GLN A 83 -6.68 21.38 4.74
N THR A 84 -7.64 21.45 3.81
CA THR A 84 -8.98 20.88 3.95
C THR A 84 -9.29 19.84 2.91
N LEU A 85 -10.05 18.79 3.31
CA LEU A 85 -10.66 17.83 2.42
C LEU A 85 -12.14 18.20 2.21
N THR A 86 -12.53 18.34 0.94
CA THR A 86 -13.93 18.52 0.54
C THR A 86 -14.41 17.24 -0.11
N LEU A 87 -15.47 16.63 0.45
CA LEU A 87 -16.09 15.43 -0.13
C LEU A 87 -16.62 15.75 -1.53
N LEU A 88 -16.22 14.94 -2.52
CA LEU A 88 -16.76 15.00 -3.87
C LEU A 88 -17.94 14.04 -4.01
N ASN A 89 -17.68 12.76 -3.85
CA ASN A 89 -18.71 11.72 -3.83
C ASN A 89 -18.21 10.42 -3.20
N VAL A 90 -19.11 9.46 -3.11
CA VAL A 90 -18.90 8.12 -2.57
C VAL A 90 -19.46 7.11 -3.57
N GLN A 91 -18.75 6.00 -3.77
CA GLN A 91 -19.23 4.87 -4.57
C GLN A 91 -19.07 3.56 -3.79
N PRO A 92 -20.05 2.65 -3.82
CA PRO A 92 -19.91 1.32 -3.24
C PRO A 92 -18.82 0.55 -4.00
N THR A 93 -18.02 -0.24 -3.27
CA THR A 93 -16.97 -1.07 -3.89
C THR A 93 -17.52 -2.36 -4.50
N GLU A 94 -18.77 -2.70 -4.24
CA GLU A 94 -19.40 -3.97 -4.69
C GLU A 94 -18.58 -5.20 -4.25
N GLY A 95 -17.79 -5.04 -3.17
CA GLY A 95 -16.96 -6.08 -2.56
C GLY A 95 -16.57 -5.68 -1.14
N SER A 96 -16.64 -6.63 -0.20
CA SER A 96 -16.34 -6.39 1.22
C SER A 96 -14.85 -6.23 1.48
N ASP A 97 -14.55 -5.41 2.50
CA ASP A 97 -13.22 -5.13 3.02
C ASP A 97 -12.24 -4.64 1.94
N PRO A 98 -12.54 -3.48 1.29
CA PRO A 98 -11.57 -2.84 0.40
C PRO A 98 -10.35 -2.41 1.22
N CYS A 99 -9.19 -3.01 0.99
CA CYS A 99 -7.99 -2.83 1.81
C CYS A 99 -6.85 -2.10 1.10
N VAL A 100 -6.99 -1.82 -0.19
CA VAL A 100 -6.05 -1.03 -1.00
C VAL A 100 -6.83 -0.25 -2.05
N VAL A 101 -6.38 0.95 -2.36
CA VAL A 101 -6.79 1.72 -3.55
C VAL A 101 -5.54 2.17 -4.32
N TRP A 102 -5.57 2.04 -5.64
CA TRP A 102 -4.60 2.57 -6.59
C TRP A 102 -5.28 3.56 -7.53
N VAL A 103 -4.56 4.61 -7.93
CA VAL A 103 -5.04 5.64 -8.88
C VAL A 103 -3.97 5.83 -9.95
N ASP A 104 -4.37 5.84 -11.23
CA ASP A 104 -3.42 6.07 -12.34
C ASP A 104 -2.86 7.52 -12.34
N SER A 105 -1.66 7.67 -12.91
CA SER A 105 -0.91 8.93 -12.90
C SER A 105 -1.64 10.12 -13.54
N GLN A 106 -2.58 9.84 -14.44
CA GLN A 106 -3.42 10.86 -15.11
C GLN A 106 -4.80 11.00 -14.47
N ARG A 107 -5.07 10.29 -13.37
CA ARG A 107 -6.32 10.35 -12.62
C ARG A 107 -7.57 10.07 -13.50
N ARG A 108 -7.54 8.95 -14.22
CA ARG A 108 -8.65 8.47 -15.08
C ARG A 108 -9.33 7.24 -14.50
N LEU A 109 -8.64 6.51 -13.62
CA LEU A 109 -9.10 5.25 -13.04
C LEU A 109 -8.61 5.12 -11.60
N ALA A 110 -9.53 4.82 -10.68
CA ALA A 110 -9.21 4.28 -9.37
C ALA A 110 -9.58 2.80 -9.32
N VAL A 111 -8.81 2.00 -8.58
CA VAL A 111 -9.02 0.56 -8.48
C VAL A 111 -8.85 0.10 -7.04
N THR A 112 -9.81 -0.68 -6.50
CA THR A 112 -9.71 -1.27 -5.17
C THR A 112 -9.53 -2.77 -5.22
N ALA A 113 -8.73 -3.30 -4.27
CA ALA A 113 -8.70 -4.70 -3.92
C ALA A 113 -9.66 -4.93 -2.74
N ASN A 114 -10.63 -5.84 -2.89
CA ASN A 114 -11.63 -6.15 -1.88
C ASN A 114 -11.32 -7.52 -1.29
N TYR A 115 -10.78 -7.55 -0.06
CA TYR A 115 -10.21 -8.75 0.55
C TYR A 115 -11.25 -9.85 0.77
N THR A 116 -12.27 -9.59 1.58
CA THR A 116 -13.33 -10.57 1.87
C THR A 116 -14.27 -10.74 0.68
N GLY A 117 -14.43 -9.70 -0.15
CA GLY A 117 -15.20 -9.77 -1.39
C GLY A 117 -14.58 -10.69 -2.44
N GLY A 118 -13.25 -10.87 -2.43
CA GLY A 118 -12.54 -11.70 -3.40
C GLY A 118 -12.64 -11.15 -4.83
N ASN A 119 -12.71 -9.83 -4.98
CA ASN A 119 -12.88 -9.15 -6.26
C ASN A 119 -12.07 -7.85 -6.35
N ILE A 120 -12.01 -7.28 -7.54
CA ILE A 120 -11.40 -5.98 -7.85
C ILE A 120 -12.49 -5.08 -8.42
N SER A 121 -12.52 -3.81 -7.95
CA SER A 121 -13.48 -2.81 -8.43
C SER A 121 -12.75 -1.67 -9.12
N PHE A 122 -13.21 -1.33 -10.32
CA PHE A 122 -12.65 -0.32 -11.22
C PHE A 122 -13.59 0.87 -11.30
N PHE A 123 -13.13 2.06 -10.94
CA PHE A 123 -13.91 3.29 -10.90
C PHE A 123 -13.35 4.30 -11.91
N PRO A 124 -13.99 4.55 -13.06
CA PRO A 124 -13.63 5.69 -13.89
C PRO A 124 -13.74 6.99 -13.08
N ILE A 125 -12.75 7.85 -13.22
CA ILE A 125 -12.68 9.15 -12.53
C ILE A 125 -13.05 10.25 -13.51
N ALA A 126 -13.97 11.14 -13.13
CA ALA A 126 -14.35 12.32 -13.90
C ALA A 126 -13.29 13.45 -13.78
N GLU A 127 -13.40 14.46 -14.62
CA GLU A 127 -12.47 15.61 -14.63
C GLU A 127 -12.43 16.36 -13.30
N ASP A 128 -13.55 16.45 -12.60
CA ASP A 128 -13.65 17.10 -11.29
C ASP A 128 -13.13 16.26 -10.12
N GLY A 129 -12.69 15.02 -10.38
CA GLY A 129 -12.15 14.06 -9.42
C GLY A 129 -13.17 13.11 -8.83
N SER A 130 -14.46 13.25 -9.16
CA SER A 130 -15.49 12.34 -8.68
C SER A 130 -15.41 10.95 -9.33
N LEU A 131 -15.89 9.93 -8.59
CA LEU A 131 -15.91 8.53 -9.02
C LEU A 131 -17.19 8.20 -9.78
N SER A 132 -17.08 7.48 -10.88
CA SER A 132 -18.21 6.80 -11.51
C SER A 132 -18.50 5.47 -10.81
N PRO A 133 -19.71 4.86 -11.01
CA PRO A 133 -20.01 3.54 -10.47
C PRO A 133 -18.98 2.48 -10.86
N ALA A 134 -18.76 1.53 -9.94
CA ALA A 134 -17.76 0.48 -10.11
C ALA A 134 -18.11 -0.50 -11.26
N LYS A 135 -17.07 -0.93 -11.98
CA LYS A 135 -17.07 -2.17 -12.77
C LYS A 135 -16.29 -3.22 -12.00
N VAL A 136 -16.79 -4.43 -11.85
CA VAL A 136 -16.23 -5.44 -10.96
C VAL A 136 -15.69 -6.64 -11.73
N SER A 137 -14.51 -7.12 -11.33
CA SER A 137 -13.95 -8.43 -11.71
C SER A 137 -13.91 -9.34 -10.50
N GLY A 138 -14.75 -10.38 -10.50
CA GLY A 138 -14.73 -11.44 -9.50
C GLY A 138 -13.84 -12.60 -9.91
N PHE A 139 -13.32 -13.33 -8.91
CA PHE A 139 -12.43 -14.47 -9.11
C PHE A 139 -12.96 -15.73 -8.44
N GLN A 140 -12.42 -16.88 -8.85
CA GLN A 140 -12.77 -18.18 -8.29
C GLN A 140 -11.52 -18.98 -7.98
N GLY A 141 -11.58 -19.80 -6.95
CA GLY A 141 -10.47 -20.64 -6.50
C GLY A 141 -10.46 -20.75 -5.00
N GLY A 142 -9.31 -21.14 -4.48
CA GLY A 142 -9.07 -21.39 -3.06
C GLY A 142 -8.96 -22.87 -2.74
N THR A 143 -8.56 -23.19 -1.52
CA THR A 143 -8.43 -24.54 -0.98
C THR A 143 -9.50 -24.77 0.06
N PRO A 144 -10.54 -25.58 -0.20
CA PRO A 144 -11.61 -25.82 0.76
C PRO A 144 -11.08 -26.27 2.13
N GLY A 145 -11.57 -25.65 3.19
CA GLY A 145 -11.16 -25.94 4.57
C GLY A 145 -9.89 -25.20 5.03
N SER A 146 -9.23 -24.44 4.18
CA SER A 146 -8.16 -23.53 4.61
C SER A 146 -8.75 -22.33 5.34
N ALA A 147 -8.18 -21.96 6.48
CA ALA A 147 -8.66 -20.81 7.26
C ALA A 147 -8.42 -19.45 6.59
N ARG A 148 -7.46 -19.35 5.66
CA ARG A 148 -7.02 -18.09 5.06
C ARG A 148 -6.97 -18.15 3.52
N GLN A 149 -7.18 -19.32 2.93
CA GLN A 149 -7.11 -19.58 1.50
C GLN A 149 -8.29 -20.41 1.01
N ASP A 150 -9.45 -20.30 1.65
CA ASP A 150 -10.70 -21.00 1.28
C ASP A 150 -11.34 -20.44 0.02
N LYS A 151 -11.06 -19.20 -0.33
CA LYS A 151 -11.59 -18.48 -1.50
C LYS A 151 -10.60 -17.37 -1.91
N PRO A 152 -10.83 -16.65 -3.03
CA PRO A 152 -10.03 -15.46 -3.38
C PRO A 152 -10.08 -14.39 -2.29
N HIS A 153 -8.91 -13.79 -2.01
CA HIS A 153 -8.71 -12.68 -1.07
C HIS A 153 -7.77 -11.65 -1.70
N LEU A 154 -8.32 -10.68 -2.44
CA LEU A 154 -7.52 -9.67 -3.12
C LEU A 154 -6.96 -8.68 -2.10
N HIS A 155 -5.62 -8.56 -2.01
CA HIS A 155 -4.99 -7.74 -0.98
C HIS A 155 -4.22 -6.54 -1.52
N CYS A 156 -3.82 -6.52 -2.78
CA CYS A 156 -3.06 -5.41 -3.35
C CYS A 156 -3.41 -5.20 -4.81
N ILE A 157 -3.42 -3.92 -5.21
CA ILE A 157 -3.45 -3.48 -6.61
C ILE A 157 -2.23 -2.58 -6.83
N TYR A 158 -1.51 -2.84 -7.90
CA TYR A 158 -0.34 -2.05 -8.29
C TYR A 158 -0.14 -2.09 -9.80
N ALA A 159 0.48 -1.05 -10.37
CA ALA A 159 0.76 -0.99 -11.80
C ALA A 159 2.25 -1.19 -12.09
N SER A 160 2.57 -1.58 -13.33
CA SER A 160 3.93 -1.44 -13.85
C SER A 160 4.35 0.03 -13.89
N MET A 161 5.66 0.30 -13.88
CA MET A 161 6.21 1.67 -13.85
C MET A 161 5.75 2.54 -15.02
N ASP A 162 5.44 1.92 -16.15
CA ASP A 162 4.92 2.57 -17.37
C ASP A 162 3.38 2.59 -17.44
N GLU A 163 2.70 2.09 -16.42
CA GLU A 163 1.24 1.96 -16.33
C GLU A 163 0.59 1.25 -17.53
N ARG A 164 1.32 0.36 -18.22
CA ARG A 164 0.73 -0.48 -19.26
C ARG A 164 0.02 -1.70 -18.70
N PHE A 165 0.42 -2.14 -17.51
CA PHE A 165 -0.12 -3.32 -16.85
C PHE A 165 -0.53 -3.01 -15.41
N LEU A 166 -1.66 -3.60 -14.99
CA LEU A 166 -2.14 -3.57 -13.61
C LEU A 166 -2.12 -5.00 -13.06
N TYR A 167 -1.76 -5.13 -11.80
CA TYR A 167 -1.69 -6.43 -11.12
C TYR A 167 -2.54 -6.41 -9.85
N GLY A 168 -3.13 -7.58 -9.53
CA GLY A 168 -3.88 -7.81 -8.31
C GLY A 168 -3.35 -9.05 -7.59
N ASN A 169 -2.86 -8.90 -6.35
CA ASN A 169 -2.42 -10.02 -5.52
C ASN A 169 -3.61 -10.69 -4.85
N ASP A 170 -3.76 -11.98 -5.05
CA ASP A 170 -4.78 -12.81 -4.41
C ASP A 170 -4.13 -13.75 -3.39
N LEU A 171 -4.20 -13.35 -2.13
CA LEU A 171 -3.69 -14.12 -0.98
C LEU A 171 -4.38 -15.49 -0.89
N GLY A 172 -5.66 -15.55 -1.20
CA GLY A 172 -6.47 -16.76 -1.05
C GLY A 172 -6.18 -17.85 -2.07
N CYS A 173 -5.62 -17.49 -3.24
CA CYS A 173 -5.39 -18.44 -4.34
C CYS A 173 -3.92 -18.55 -4.78
N ASP A 174 -2.98 -17.90 -4.08
CA ASP A 174 -1.57 -17.84 -4.47
C ASP A 174 -1.36 -17.36 -5.92
N ARG A 175 -2.11 -16.29 -6.30
CA ARG A 175 -2.10 -15.76 -7.66
C ARG A 175 -1.80 -14.26 -7.70
N ILE A 176 -1.24 -13.83 -8.82
CA ILE A 176 -1.12 -12.43 -9.22
C ILE A 176 -1.91 -12.27 -10.51
N TYR A 177 -3.08 -11.66 -10.46
CA TYR A 177 -3.87 -11.36 -11.66
C TYR A 177 -3.23 -10.22 -12.45
N LYS A 178 -3.35 -10.28 -13.78
CA LYS A 178 -2.79 -9.29 -14.71
C LYS A 178 -3.89 -8.68 -15.58
N TYR A 179 -3.82 -7.37 -15.75
CA TYR A 179 -4.64 -6.61 -16.69
C TYR A 179 -3.75 -5.77 -17.60
N ASN A 180 -4.16 -5.63 -18.86
CA ASN A 180 -3.60 -4.64 -19.79
C ASN A 180 -4.40 -3.33 -19.64
N LEU A 181 -3.72 -2.23 -19.38
CA LEU A 181 -4.32 -0.90 -19.31
C LEU A 181 -4.29 -0.24 -20.69
N ARG A 182 -5.42 0.27 -21.16
CA ARG A 182 -5.55 0.97 -22.44
C ARG A 182 -6.30 2.28 -22.27
N ALA A 183 -5.75 3.35 -22.84
CA ALA A 183 -6.45 4.63 -22.90
C ALA A 183 -7.50 4.58 -24.03
N GLU A 184 -8.75 4.87 -23.69
CA GLU A 184 -9.89 4.91 -24.62
C GLU A 184 -10.74 6.14 -24.32
N GLN A 185 -10.88 7.06 -25.27
CA GLN A 185 -11.73 8.26 -25.15
C GLN A 185 -11.60 8.99 -23.79
N ASN A 186 -10.38 9.32 -23.37
CA ASN A 186 -10.05 9.94 -22.09
C ASN A 186 -10.27 9.09 -20.82
N GLN A 187 -10.65 7.82 -20.96
CA GLN A 187 -10.71 6.86 -19.86
C GLN A 187 -9.52 5.90 -19.92
N LEU A 188 -9.19 5.31 -18.77
CA LEU A 188 -8.26 4.18 -18.70
C LEU A 188 -9.09 2.92 -18.44
N VAL A 189 -8.97 1.94 -19.33
CA VAL A 189 -9.73 0.69 -19.26
C VAL A 189 -8.79 -0.48 -19.02
N ALA A 190 -9.16 -1.35 -18.09
CA ALA A 190 -8.42 -2.56 -17.75
C ALA A 190 -9.02 -3.78 -18.47
N TYR A 191 -8.21 -4.49 -19.24
CA TYR A 191 -8.57 -5.73 -19.93
C TYR A 191 -7.80 -6.91 -19.35
N PRO A 192 -8.40 -8.09 -19.17
CA PRO A 192 -7.65 -9.27 -18.75
C PRO A 192 -6.38 -9.48 -19.56
N GLY A 193 -5.28 -9.79 -18.89
CA GLY A 193 -3.97 -9.98 -19.52
C GLY A 193 -3.81 -11.37 -20.16
N THR A 194 -2.68 -11.55 -20.83
CA THR A 194 -2.22 -12.86 -21.30
C THR A 194 -0.77 -13.06 -20.82
N PRO A 195 -0.50 -14.04 -19.92
CA PRO A 195 -1.50 -14.84 -19.18
C PRO A 195 -2.40 -13.98 -18.29
N ALA A 196 -3.57 -14.50 -17.91
CA ALA A 196 -4.51 -13.77 -17.06
C ALA A 196 -4.02 -13.65 -15.61
N TYR A 197 -3.17 -14.57 -15.18
CA TYR A 197 -2.52 -14.55 -13.86
C TYR A 197 -1.21 -15.34 -13.85
N PHE A 198 -0.39 -15.05 -12.84
CA PHE A 198 0.80 -15.82 -12.46
C PHE A 198 0.48 -16.59 -11.18
N THR A 199 0.99 -17.82 -11.06
CA THR A 199 0.82 -18.66 -9.86
C THR A 199 2.13 -18.69 -9.06
N LEU A 200 2.00 -18.50 -7.76
CA LEU A 200 3.08 -18.69 -6.79
C LEU A 200 3.01 -20.10 -6.19
N PRO A 201 4.04 -20.58 -5.49
CA PRO A 201 3.97 -21.82 -4.73
C PRO A 201 2.79 -21.81 -3.74
N ALA A 202 2.22 -22.98 -3.46
CA ALA A 202 1.09 -23.10 -2.53
C ALA A 202 1.46 -22.64 -1.12
N GLY A 203 0.57 -21.88 -0.48
CA GLY A 203 0.73 -21.37 0.87
C GLY A 203 1.55 -20.08 0.98
N GLU A 204 1.88 -19.42 -0.12
CA GLU A 204 2.55 -18.12 -0.08
C GLU A 204 1.65 -17.04 0.52
N GLY A 205 0.43 -16.91 0.02
CA GLY A 205 -0.47 -15.82 0.38
C GLY A 205 0.07 -14.45 -0.04
N PRO A 206 0.17 -14.15 -1.36
CA PRO A 206 0.71 -12.89 -1.86
C PRO A 206 -0.07 -11.69 -1.33
N ARG A 207 0.66 -10.72 -0.78
CA ARG A 207 0.04 -9.57 -0.11
C ARG A 207 0.35 -8.25 -0.82
N HIS A 208 1.51 -7.68 -0.62
CA HIS A 208 1.93 -6.41 -1.23
C HIS A 208 3.11 -6.60 -2.18
N THR A 209 3.22 -5.73 -3.16
CA THR A 209 4.30 -5.75 -4.16
C THR A 209 4.83 -4.35 -4.39
N THR A 210 6.14 -4.23 -4.59
CA THR A 210 6.81 -3.00 -5.00
C THR A 210 7.72 -3.26 -6.20
N PHE A 211 7.80 -2.29 -7.13
CA PHE A 211 8.76 -2.32 -8.23
C PHE A 211 10.04 -1.62 -7.86
N HIS A 212 11.17 -2.16 -8.31
CA HIS A 212 12.44 -1.46 -8.23
C HIS A 212 12.43 -0.22 -9.14
N PRO A 213 13.02 0.93 -8.72
CA PRO A 213 13.04 2.16 -9.52
C PRO A 213 13.63 2.02 -10.93
N ASN A 214 14.49 1.01 -11.16
CA ASN A 214 15.03 0.75 -12.50
C ASN A 214 14.06 0.03 -13.46
N GLY A 215 12.87 -0.38 -12.98
CA GLY A 215 11.83 -1.05 -13.76
C GLY A 215 12.13 -2.49 -14.18
N LYS A 216 13.23 -3.12 -13.68
CA LYS A 216 13.62 -4.50 -14.08
C LYS A 216 13.15 -5.58 -13.13
N TRP A 217 12.88 -5.22 -11.87
CA TRP A 217 12.54 -6.16 -10.81
C TRP A 217 11.30 -5.73 -10.05
N ALA A 218 10.59 -6.73 -9.51
CA ALA A 218 9.49 -6.55 -8.57
C ALA A 218 9.71 -7.48 -7.37
N TYR A 219 9.26 -7.03 -6.19
CA TYR A 219 9.39 -7.75 -4.93
C TYR A 219 8.02 -7.85 -4.28
N LEU A 220 7.61 -9.07 -3.98
CA LEU A 220 6.32 -9.36 -3.40
C LEU A 220 6.52 -9.98 -2.02
N ILE A 221 5.91 -9.39 -1.00
CA ILE A 221 5.82 -10.00 0.34
C ILE A 221 4.59 -10.90 0.43
N SER A 222 4.82 -12.14 0.85
CA SER A 222 3.77 -13.14 1.10
C SER A 222 3.39 -13.13 2.58
N GLU A 223 2.10 -12.90 2.89
CA GLU A 223 1.64 -12.78 4.27
C GLU A 223 1.75 -14.10 5.04
N LEU A 224 1.40 -15.22 4.38
CA LEU A 224 1.28 -16.51 5.05
C LEU A 224 2.62 -17.24 5.19
N SER A 225 3.44 -17.24 4.15
CA SER A 225 4.75 -17.88 4.18
C SER A 225 5.82 -17.02 4.85
N GLY A 226 5.60 -15.71 4.98
CA GLY A 226 6.62 -14.78 5.48
C GLY A 226 7.82 -14.60 4.57
N ARG A 227 7.69 -14.95 3.27
CA ARG A 227 8.78 -14.86 2.28
C ARG A 227 8.58 -13.72 1.32
N ILE A 228 9.69 -13.22 0.76
CA ILE A 228 9.68 -12.30 -0.37
C ILE A 228 10.00 -13.09 -1.64
N ALA A 229 9.11 -13.01 -2.63
CA ALA A 229 9.38 -13.45 -3.99
C ALA A 229 10.07 -12.31 -4.75
N VAL A 230 11.30 -12.56 -5.22
CA VAL A 230 12.03 -11.65 -6.11
C VAL A 230 11.74 -12.07 -7.55
N MET A 231 11.22 -11.12 -8.34
CA MET A 231 10.74 -11.38 -9.69
C MET A 231 11.44 -10.49 -10.70
N ARG A 232 11.83 -11.05 -11.84
CA ARG A 232 12.21 -10.29 -13.02
C ARG A 232 10.95 -9.80 -13.73
N TYR A 233 10.93 -8.52 -14.08
CA TYR A 233 9.87 -7.93 -14.88
C TYR A 233 10.30 -7.84 -16.35
N GLU A 234 9.53 -8.44 -17.23
CA GLU A 234 9.77 -8.45 -18.68
C GLU A 234 8.45 -8.25 -19.42
N ASP A 235 8.22 -7.02 -19.91
CA ASP A 235 7.05 -6.66 -20.73
C ASP A 235 5.72 -7.21 -20.18
N GLY A 236 5.45 -6.89 -18.92
CA GLY A 236 4.23 -7.32 -18.22
C GLY A 236 4.28 -8.74 -17.65
N ASN A 237 5.39 -9.46 -17.77
CA ASN A 237 5.57 -10.76 -17.15
C ASN A 237 6.35 -10.63 -15.84
N LEU A 238 5.89 -11.34 -14.81
CA LEU A 238 6.54 -11.42 -13.51
C LEU A 238 7.12 -12.84 -13.37
N ILE A 239 8.45 -12.98 -13.36
CA ILE A 239 9.17 -14.26 -13.39
C ILE A 239 9.95 -14.41 -12.09
N PRO A 240 9.46 -15.19 -11.10
CA PRO A 240 10.16 -15.43 -9.85
C PRO A 240 11.49 -16.14 -10.07
N PHE A 241 12.55 -15.71 -9.36
CA PHE A 241 13.86 -16.34 -9.42
C PHE A 241 14.57 -16.48 -8.06
N GLN A 242 14.01 -15.85 -6.99
CA GLN A 242 14.46 -16.05 -5.62
C GLN A 242 13.25 -15.99 -4.67
N PHE A 243 13.28 -16.82 -3.63
CA PHE A 243 12.40 -16.68 -2.46
C PHE A 243 13.30 -16.58 -1.23
N ILE A 244 13.08 -15.53 -0.40
CA ILE A 244 13.90 -15.29 0.79
C ILE A 244 13.00 -15.00 1.99
N GLU A 245 13.37 -15.51 3.17
CA GLU A 245 12.63 -15.33 4.41
C GLU A 245 12.71 -13.89 4.91
N ALA A 246 11.56 -13.25 5.12
CA ALA A 246 11.42 -11.96 5.77
C ALA A 246 10.95 -12.09 7.22
N ASP A 247 10.10 -13.08 7.52
CA ASP A 247 9.56 -13.33 8.87
C ASP A 247 10.33 -14.45 9.58
N PRO A 248 11.30 -14.13 10.45
CA PRO A 248 12.10 -15.14 11.15
C PRO A 248 11.32 -15.89 12.24
N PHE A 249 10.08 -15.46 12.54
CA PHE A 249 9.24 -16.02 13.61
C PHE A 249 8.13 -16.93 13.07
N ASN A 250 7.98 -17.06 11.77
CA ASN A 250 6.92 -17.83 11.10
C ASN A 250 5.53 -17.50 11.69
N ALA A 251 5.23 -16.21 11.76
CA ALA A 251 4.00 -15.71 12.36
C ALA A 251 2.80 -15.76 11.40
N ALA A 252 3.04 -15.97 10.09
CA ALA A 252 2.02 -15.87 9.03
C ALA A 252 1.29 -14.52 9.04
N GLY A 253 2.07 -13.44 9.23
CA GLY A 253 1.56 -12.10 9.41
C GLY A 253 2.38 -11.00 8.75
N SER A 254 3.21 -11.32 7.74
CA SER A 254 3.93 -10.30 6.97
C SER A 254 2.97 -9.30 6.35
N ALA A 255 3.40 -8.03 6.24
CA ALA A 255 2.46 -6.97 5.87
C ALA A 255 2.92 -6.15 4.66
N ASP A 256 3.76 -5.18 4.85
CA ASP A 256 4.09 -4.19 3.84
C ASP A 256 5.53 -4.33 3.34
N ILE A 257 5.81 -3.75 2.16
CA ILE A 257 7.10 -3.87 1.50
C ILE A 257 7.41 -2.61 0.71
N HIS A 258 8.56 -1.99 0.97
CA HIS A 258 9.04 -0.81 0.26
C HIS A 258 10.53 -0.87 -0.04
N ILE A 259 10.93 -0.23 -1.13
CA ILE A 259 12.32 -0.04 -1.53
C ILE A 259 12.74 1.39 -1.18
N SER A 260 13.95 1.56 -0.71
CA SER A 260 14.52 2.90 -0.53
C SER A 260 14.59 3.65 -1.87
N PRO A 261 14.41 4.99 -1.88
CA PRO A 261 14.40 5.77 -3.14
C PRO A 261 15.65 5.62 -4.00
N ASP A 262 16.80 5.31 -3.37
CA ASP A 262 18.07 5.04 -4.05
C ASP A 262 18.15 3.63 -4.69
N GLY A 263 17.13 2.78 -4.47
CA GLY A 263 17.06 1.41 -5.00
C GLY A 263 17.99 0.41 -4.33
N ARG A 264 18.68 0.78 -3.23
CA ARG A 264 19.72 -0.08 -2.63
C ARG A 264 19.21 -1.03 -1.58
N PHE A 265 18.15 -0.66 -0.86
CA PHE A 265 17.64 -1.42 0.26
C PHE A 265 16.15 -1.67 0.13
N LEU A 266 15.74 -2.84 0.60
CA LEU A 266 14.34 -3.24 0.70
C LEU A 266 13.99 -3.51 2.17
N TYR A 267 12.80 -3.09 2.55
CA TYR A 267 12.24 -3.25 3.88
C TYR A 267 10.93 -4.01 3.79
N ALA A 268 10.66 -4.90 4.76
CA ALA A 268 9.40 -5.65 4.84
C ALA A 268 8.94 -5.75 6.30
N SER A 269 7.69 -5.36 6.59
CA SER A 269 7.14 -5.42 7.93
C SER A 269 6.49 -6.77 8.23
N ASN A 270 6.62 -7.23 9.48
CA ASN A 270 6.08 -8.48 9.99
C ASN A 270 5.34 -8.25 11.31
N ARG A 271 4.24 -8.98 11.52
CA ARG A 271 3.30 -8.82 12.64
C ARG A 271 3.10 -10.14 13.39
N LEU A 272 2.41 -10.06 14.52
CA LEU A 272 1.81 -11.17 15.29
C LEU A 272 2.74 -11.89 16.29
N LYS A 273 4.02 -12.09 16.01
CA LYS A 273 4.94 -12.76 16.95
C LYS A 273 6.23 -12.00 17.20
N GLY A 274 6.75 -11.35 16.21
CA GLY A 274 7.97 -10.58 16.31
C GLY A 274 7.81 -9.32 15.48
N ASP A 275 6.91 -8.45 15.95
CA ASP A 275 6.58 -7.21 15.26
C ASP A 275 7.84 -6.42 14.91
N GLY A 276 8.04 -6.16 13.62
CA GLY A 276 9.28 -5.52 13.18
C GLY A 276 9.43 -5.42 11.66
N ILE A 277 10.57 -4.92 11.25
CA ILE A 277 10.95 -4.69 9.86
C ILE A 277 12.20 -5.50 9.53
N ALA A 278 12.11 -6.39 8.56
CA ALA A 278 13.25 -7.07 7.94
C ALA A 278 13.93 -6.12 6.96
N ILE A 279 15.27 -6.13 6.96
CA ILE A 279 16.13 -5.24 6.17
C ILE A 279 16.96 -6.06 5.22
N PHE A 280 16.95 -5.68 3.94
CA PHE A 280 17.67 -6.38 2.88
C PHE A 280 18.49 -5.38 2.06
N GLU A 281 19.65 -5.82 1.59
CA GLU A 281 20.37 -5.19 0.48
C GLU A 281 19.89 -5.76 -0.85
N ILE A 282 19.79 -4.90 -1.86
CA ILE A 282 19.47 -5.30 -3.23
C ILE A 282 20.74 -5.31 -4.06
N ASP A 283 21.12 -6.46 -4.58
CA ASP A 283 22.23 -6.57 -5.53
C ASP A 283 21.89 -5.81 -6.83
N SER A 284 22.65 -4.80 -7.14
CA SER A 284 22.38 -3.87 -8.25
C SER A 284 22.48 -4.49 -9.65
N GLN A 285 23.09 -5.68 -9.77
CA GLN A 285 23.26 -6.38 -11.05
C GLN A 285 22.19 -7.44 -11.28
N SER A 286 21.83 -8.19 -10.24
CA SER A 286 20.92 -9.32 -10.35
C SER A 286 19.53 -9.04 -9.77
N GLY A 287 19.36 -8.01 -8.92
CA GLY A 287 18.15 -7.75 -8.17
C GLY A 287 17.91 -8.71 -7.00
N LYS A 288 18.84 -9.62 -6.71
CA LYS A 288 18.74 -10.54 -5.59
C LYS A 288 18.80 -9.78 -4.26
N LEU A 289 18.12 -10.34 -3.27
CA LEU A 289 18.11 -9.83 -1.90
C LEU A 289 19.11 -10.62 -1.04
N GLU A 290 19.84 -9.87 -0.21
CA GLU A 290 20.61 -10.39 0.92
C GLU A 290 20.06 -9.79 2.21
N LYS A 291 19.74 -10.64 3.22
CA LYS A 291 19.18 -10.19 4.50
C LYS A 291 20.28 -9.60 5.36
N LEU A 292 20.15 -8.33 5.74
CA LEU A 292 21.09 -7.59 6.58
C LEU A 292 20.73 -7.67 8.06
N GLY A 293 19.43 -7.61 8.38
CA GLY A 293 19.01 -7.54 9.78
C GLY A 293 17.50 -7.48 9.95
N TYR A 294 17.11 -7.19 11.21
CA TYR A 294 15.73 -7.06 11.63
C TYR A 294 15.62 -5.98 12.71
N ARG A 295 14.71 -5.01 12.52
CA ARG A 295 14.42 -3.96 13.50
C ARG A 295 13.09 -4.24 14.17
N LEU A 296 13.07 -4.44 15.51
CA LEU A 296 11.84 -4.54 16.28
C LEU A 296 11.11 -3.19 16.28
N THR A 297 9.78 -3.24 16.28
CA THR A 297 8.89 -2.07 16.27
C THR A 297 7.85 -2.18 17.41
N GLY A 298 6.94 -1.23 17.46
CA GLY A 298 5.69 -1.35 18.19
C GLY A 298 4.78 -2.44 17.60
N ILE A 299 3.65 -2.70 18.28
CA ILE A 299 2.77 -3.84 17.99
C ILE A 299 1.99 -3.59 16.69
N HIS A 300 1.99 -4.61 15.81
CA HIS A 300 1.24 -4.67 14.56
C HIS A 300 1.65 -3.59 13.53
N PRO A 301 2.91 -3.61 13.06
CA PRO A 301 3.39 -2.72 11.98
C PRO A 301 2.72 -3.08 10.65
N ARG A 302 1.47 -2.60 10.42
CA ARG A 302 0.65 -2.96 9.26
C ARG A 302 1.11 -2.30 7.97
N ASN A 303 1.61 -1.06 8.09
CA ASN A 303 2.11 -0.25 6.97
C ASN A 303 3.31 0.55 7.44
N PHE A 304 4.21 0.84 6.55
CA PHE A 304 5.29 1.80 6.75
C PHE A 304 5.55 2.54 5.44
N ASN A 305 6.25 3.66 5.51
CA ASN A 305 6.66 4.36 4.30
C ASN A 305 8.01 5.04 4.53
N ILE A 306 8.72 5.30 3.43
CA ILE A 306 10.03 5.96 3.43
C ILE A 306 9.85 7.36 2.84
N THR A 307 10.40 8.38 3.50
CA THR A 307 10.34 9.75 2.97
C THR A 307 10.98 9.84 1.58
N PRO A 308 10.49 10.71 0.69
CA PRO A 308 11.01 10.82 -0.69
C PRO A 308 12.51 11.11 -0.78
N ASN A 309 13.08 11.82 0.21
CA ASN A 309 14.53 12.03 0.32
C ASN A 309 15.30 10.80 0.83
N GLY A 310 14.59 9.75 1.28
CA GLY A 310 15.15 8.51 1.78
C GLY A 310 15.80 8.59 3.17
N GLU A 311 15.60 9.68 3.91
CA GLU A 311 16.24 9.90 5.22
C GLU A 311 15.51 9.20 6.36
N LEU A 312 14.18 9.12 6.29
CA LEU A 312 13.35 8.55 7.35
C LEU A 312 12.51 7.38 6.84
N LEU A 313 12.27 6.42 7.74
CA LEU A 313 11.25 5.40 7.60
C LEU A 313 10.25 5.57 8.74
N LEU A 314 8.97 5.76 8.39
CA LEU A 314 7.88 5.85 9.34
C LEU A 314 7.10 4.54 9.36
N CYS A 315 6.83 3.99 10.54
CA CYS A 315 6.17 2.70 10.73
C CYS A 315 4.88 2.84 11.55
N ALA A 316 3.74 2.57 10.93
CA ALA A 316 2.43 2.60 11.57
C ALA A 316 2.18 1.33 12.37
N CYS A 317 2.39 1.41 13.69
CA CYS A 317 2.20 0.35 14.67
C CYS A 317 0.77 0.42 15.24
N ARG A 318 -0.18 -0.24 14.55
CA ARG A 318 -1.62 -0.12 14.79
C ARG A 318 -2.00 -0.29 16.28
N ASP A 319 -1.56 -1.38 16.91
CA ASP A 319 -2.01 -1.75 18.23
C ASP A 319 -1.22 -1.05 19.36
N SER A 320 -0.10 -0.44 19.02
CA SER A 320 0.62 0.49 19.90
C SER A 320 0.10 1.93 19.82
N ASN A 321 -0.82 2.25 18.88
CA ASN A 321 -1.32 3.61 18.65
C ASN A 321 -0.18 4.63 18.41
N VAL A 322 0.81 4.24 17.62
CA VAL A 322 2.00 5.06 17.36
C VAL A 322 2.49 4.86 15.92
N ILE A 323 3.00 5.94 15.33
CA ILE A 323 3.83 5.88 14.16
C ILE A 323 5.27 6.09 14.64
N GLN A 324 6.09 5.06 14.60
CA GLN A 324 7.50 5.16 14.94
C GLN A 324 8.28 5.77 13.79
N VAL A 325 9.17 6.70 14.12
CA VAL A 325 9.99 7.41 13.14
C VAL A 325 11.46 6.98 13.31
N PHE A 326 11.98 6.31 12.28
CA PHE A 326 13.37 5.84 12.25
C PHE A 326 14.21 6.67 11.28
N LYS A 327 15.41 7.04 11.70
CA LYS A 327 16.46 7.53 10.80
C LYS A 327 17.05 6.34 10.05
N ARG A 328 17.04 6.42 8.72
CA ARG A 328 17.63 5.39 7.86
C ARG A 328 19.11 5.71 7.61
N ASP A 329 20.00 4.80 7.92
CA ASP A 329 21.39 4.88 7.46
C ASP A 329 21.44 4.54 5.96
N ARG A 330 21.76 5.51 5.13
CA ARG A 330 21.80 5.37 3.67
C ARG A 330 22.95 4.49 3.16
N GLN A 331 23.95 4.21 3.98
CA GLN A 331 25.10 3.37 3.60
C GLN A 331 24.85 1.91 3.95
N THR A 332 24.26 1.64 5.10
CA THR A 332 24.10 0.29 5.66
C THR A 332 22.65 -0.21 5.60
N GLY A 333 21.66 0.66 5.37
CA GLY A 333 20.24 0.33 5.39
C GLY A 333 19.64 0.20 6.78
N PHE A 334 20.43 0.24 7.86
CA PHE A 334 19.92 0.08 9.22
C PHE A 334 19.06 1.27 9.68
N LEU A 335 18.13 0.95 10.61
CA LEU A 335 17.17 1.89 11.17
C LEU A 335 17.52 2.25 12.60
N HIS A 336 17.58 3.53 12.91
CA HIS A 336 17.89 4.09 14.22
C HIS A 336 16.71 4.91 14.74
N ASP A 337 16.41 4.82 16.04
CA ASP A 337 15.33 5.61 16.65
C ASP A 337 15.64 7.11 16.57
N THR A 338 14.62 7.91 16.33
CA THR A 338 14.72 9.38 16.32
C THR A 338 14.16 10.03 17.58
N GLU A 339 13.41 9.27 18.39
CA GLU A 339 12.61 9.79 19.52
C GLU A 339 11.52 10.80 19.08
N GLN A 340 11.16 10.79 17.79
CA GLN A 340 10.15 11.67 17.18
C GLN A 340 8.85 10.92 16.83
N ASP A 341 8.46 9.98 17.68
CA ASP A 341 7.27 9.16 17.46
C ASP A 341 5.99 9.98 17.47
N ILE A 342 5.04 9.63 16.58
CA ILE A 342 3.75 10.30 16.43
C ILE A 342 2.67 9.44 17.09
N HIS A 343 2.09 9.91 18.20
CA HIS A 343 0.99 9.23 18.86
C HIS A 343 -0.34 9.51 18.16
N THR A 344 -0.97 8.48 17.62
CA THR A 344 -2.26 8.55 16.94
C THR A 344 -2.99 7.22 16.99
N SER A 345 -4.33 7.24 16.99
CA SER A 345 -5.13 6.02 17.17
C SER A 345 -5.07 5.10 15.95
N LYS A 346 -4.68 3.85 16.16
CA LYS A 346 -4.71 2.74 15.19
C LYS A 346 -4.26 3.11 13.77
N PRO A 347 -3.06 3.71 13.58
CA PRO A 347 -2.58 4.10 12.26
C PRO A 347 -2.31 2.85 11.41
N VAL A 348 -2.70 2.87 10.13
CA VAL A 348 -2.56 1.72 9.21
C VAL A 348 -2.21 2.09 7.78
N CYS A 349 -2.14 3.39 7.46
CA CYS A 349 -1.73 3.89 6.15
C CYS A 349 -0.95 5.19 6.30
N LEU A 350 0.20 5.29 5.67
CA LEU A 350 1.06 6.48 5.65
C LEU A 350 1.28 6.92 4.21
N LEU A 351 0.92 8.16 3.88
CA LEU A 351 0.97 8.67 2.52
C LEU A 351 1.58 10.07 2.50
N PHE A 352 2.70 10.25 1.79
CA PHE A 352 3.37 11.55 1.63
C PHE A 352 2.86 12.32 0.41
N LEU A 353 2.86 13.66 0.55
CA LEU A 353 2.61 14.63 -0.51
C LEU A 353 3.67 15.73 -0.47
#